data_70bae98157954eeb062ed413a5c33e6f
#
_entry.id   70bae98157954eeb062ed413a5c33e6f
#
_cell.length_a   1.000
_cell.length_b   1.000
_cell.length_c   1.000
_cell.angle_alpha   90.00
_cell.angle_beta   90.00
_cell.angle_gamma   90.00
#
_symmetry.space_group_name_H-M   'P 1'
#
loop_
_entity.id
_entity.type
_entity.pdbx_description
1 polymer ?
#
loop_
_entity_poly.entity_id
_entity_poly.type
_entity_poly.pdbx_seq_one_letter_code
_entity_poly.pdbx_strand_id
1 'polypeptide(L)'
;MGRAAPHRRATETGAAGCVQVTGSWPLTESAWWASTTTGTTWMQEITPLIQSGGDLTSVLTQPNWDRVPWLEEHRAQVLNLEQRPSPRLFATHFHCDMMPQSFFKDKPKVIYIMRNPRDVFTSSYHYYGMASFLVNPQSQDNFLQKFLSGKVMFGSWFDHVKGWLNAKDQDRVMYISYEEMIWDLRDSVARIALFMDSSLTPKVVEKIADHCMFKNMKQNKMSNYSLVPSEFMDQTKSEFLRKGVVGDWKNQLTVAQAELFDAVYRDKMKDVKYKFVWN
;
A
#
# COMPACT_ATOMS: atom_id res chain seq x y z
N MET A 1 -22.29 -27.69 40.07
CA MET A 1 -21.06 -28.41 39.67
C MET A 1 -20.80 -28.12 38.21
N GLY A 2 -20.08 -27.06 37.94
CA GLY A 2 -19.71 -26.63 36.57
C GLY A 2 -18.23 -26.89 36.36
N ARG A 3 -17.86 -27.68 35.38
CA ARG A 3 -16.46 -27.92 34.98
C ARG A 3 -15.99 -26.79 34.06
N ALA A 4 -14.94 -26.08 34.50
CA ALA A 4 -14.21 -25.14 33.69
C ALA A 4 -13.41 -25.90 32.60
N ALA A 5 -13.43 -25.38 31.37
CA ALA A 5 -12.60 -25.86 30.27
C ALA A 5 -11.17 -25.28 30.40
N PRO A 6 -10.12 -26.04 30.05
CA PRO A 6 -8.74 -25.59 30.21
C PRO A 6 -8.32 -24.58 29.13
N HIS A 7 -7.69 -23.48 29.53
CA HIS A 7 -6.95 -22.57 28.69
C HIS A 7 -5.85 -23.33 27.93
N ARG A 8 -5.94 -23.38 26.61
CA ARG A 8 -4.81 -23.78 25.75
C ARG A 8 -3.83 -22.63 25.67
N ARG A 9 -2.62 -22.85 26.18
CA ARG A 9 -1.45 -22.01 25.90
C ARG A 9 -1.15 -22.06 24.40
N ALA A 10 -1.04 -20.88 23.80
CA ALA A 10 -0.51 -20.75 22.45
C ALA A 10 0.99 -21.09 22.48
N THR A 11 1.38 -22.14 21.81
CA THR A 11 2.77 -22.46 21.53
C THR A 11 3.25 -21.57 20.39
N GLU A 12 4.35 -20.88 20.63
CA GLU A 12 5.11 -20.14 19.62
C GLU A 12 5.60 -21.11 18.55
N THR A 13 4.95 -21.08 17.38
CA THR A 13 5.57 -21.52 16.14
C THR A 13 5.32 -20.44 15.11
N GLY A 14 6.39 -19.67 14.84
CA GLY A 14 6.43 -18.73 13.74
C GLY A 14 6.33 -19.49 12.40
N ALA A 15 5.15 -19.50 11.84
CA ALA A 15 4.94 -19.72 10.42
C ALA A 15 3.96 -18.63 9.98
N ALA A 16 4.44 -17.70 9.17
CA ALA A 16 3.58 -16.83 8.41
C ALA A 16 2.59 -17.72 7.66
N GLY A 17 1.34 -17.73 8.12
CA GLY A 17 0.27 -18.48 7.48
C GLY A 17 0.11 -17.95 6.07
N CYS A 18 0.60 -18.71 5.10
CA CYS A 18 0.33 -18.50 3.69
C CYS A 18 -1.18 -18.67 3.51
N VAL A 19 -1.90 -17.55 3.37
CA VAL A 19 -3.30 -17.59 2.94
C VAL A 19 -3.26 -18.05 1.49
N GLN A 20 -3.52 -19.33 1.26
CA GLN A 20 -3.79 -19.84 -0.08
C GLN A 20 -5.07 -19.15 -0.58
N VAL A 21 -4.91 -18.18 -1.44
CA VAL A 21 -6.03 -17.64 -2.22
C VAL A 21 -6.41 -18.70 -3.26
N THR A 22 -7.20 -19.68 -2.84
CA THR A 22 -7.78 -20.69 -3.72
C THR A 22 -9.09 -20.14 -4.27
N GLY A 23 -9.03 -19.47 -5.41
CA GLY A 23 -10.21 -19.01 -6.12
C GLY A 23 -9.82 -18.62 -7.54
N SER A 24 -10.48 -19.17 -8.54
CA SER A 24 -10.42 -18.66 -9.91
C SER A 24 -11.28 -17.39 -9.96
N TRP A 25 -10.66 -16.25 -9.81
CA TRP A 25 -11.33 -14.95 -9.98
C TRP A 25 -11.29 -14.59 -11.47
N PRO A 26 -12.41 -14.36 -12.13
CA PRO A 26 -12.39 -13.77 -13.46
C PRO A 26 -11.91 -12.32 -13.33
N LEU A 27 -10.63 -12.08 -13.69
CA LEU A 27 -9.93 -10.82 -13.53
C LEU A 27 -9.99 -9.94 -14.78
N THR A 28 -10.81 -10.31 -15.75
CA THR A 28 -11.04 -9.52 -16.95
C THR A 28 -11.48 -8.11 -16.55
N GLU A 29 -10.73 -7.10 -17.00
CA GLU A 29 -10.97 -5.68 -16.76
C GLU A 29 -10.84 -5.24 -15.28
N SER A 30 -9.81 -5.70 -14.56
CA SER A 30 -9.50 -5.25 -13.19
C SER A 30 -8.18 -4.50 -13.15
N ALA A 31 -8.10 -3.43 -12.37
CA ALA A 31 -6.87 -2.74 -12.07
C ALA A 31 -6.41 -3.06 -10.65
N TRP A 32 -5.12 -3.31 -10.47
CA TRP A 32 -4.51 -3.76 -9.22
C TRP A 32 -3.45 -2.79 -8.73
N TRP A 33 -3.31 -2.69 -7.44
CA TRP A 33 -2.26 -1.89 -6.82
C TRP A 33 -1.38 -2.77 -5.97
N ALA A 34 -0.09 -2.70 -6.16
CA ALA A 34 0.87 -3.31 -5.26
C ALA A 34 1.68 -2.20 -4.57
N SER A 35 1.77 -2.25 -3.26
CA SER A 35 2.52 -1.26 -2.49
C SER A 35 2.92 -1.79 -1.11
N THR A 36 4.11 -1.40 -0.67
CA THR A 36 4.54 -1.53 0.72
C THR A 36 4.36 -0.17 1.41
N THR A 37 3.31 0.07 2.18
CA THR A 37 3.05 1.29 3.00
C THR A 37 3.45 2.63 2.33
N THR A 38 3.27 2.77 1.01
CA THR A 38 3.96 3.79 0.21
C THR A 38 3.05 4.75 -0.56
N GLY A 39 1.79 4.92 -0.14
CA GLY A 39 0.87 5.82 -0.85
C GLY A 39 -0.34 5.12 -1.46
N THR A 40 -0.62 3.88 -1.06
CA THR A 40 -1.77 3.11 -1.54
C THR A 40 -3.09 3.83 -1.26
N THR A 41 -3.20 4.50 -0.10
CA THR A 41 -4.37 5.35 0.21
C THR A 41 -4.59 6.43 -0.86
N TRP A 42 -3.52 6.95 -1.44
CA TRP A 42 -3.64 7.90 -2.56
C TRP A 42 -4.29 7.27 -3.77
N MET A 43 -3.87 6.05 -4.12
CA MET A 43 -4.48 5.33 -5.23
C MET A 43 -5.94 4.96 -4.94
N GLN A 44 -6.26 4.61 -3.71
CA GLN A 44 -7.66 4.35 -3.29
C GLN A 44 -8.57 5.58 -3.40
N GLU A 45 -7.99 6.78 -3.49
CA GLU A 45 -8.73 8.02 -3.80
C GLU A 45 -8.72 8.34 -5.31
N ILE A 46 -7.54 8.33 -5.94
CA ILE A 46 -7.35 8.77 -7.33
C ILE A 46 -8.11 7.87 -8.31
N THR A 47 -8.04 6.57 -8.16
CA THR A 47 -8.51 5.65 -9.20
C THR A 47 -10.01 5.50 -9.28
N PRO A 48 -10.79 5.48 -8.19
CA PRO A 48 -12.25 5.59 -8.29
C PRO A 48 -12.70 6.91 -8.92
N LEU A 49 -11.95 7.99 -8.65
CA LEU A 49 -12.24 9.29 -9.25
C LEU A 49 -11.96 9.32 -10.75
N ILE A 50 -10.88 8.69 -11.20
CA ILE A 50 -10.61 8.53 -12.64
C ILE A 50 -11.72 7.70 -13.29
N GLN A 51 -12.10 6.56 -12.68
CA GLN A 51 -13.13 5.67 -13.18
C GLN A 51 -14.49 6.33 -13.29
N SER A 52 -14.83 7.22 -12.35
CA SER A 52 -16.11 7.94 -12.32
C SER A 52 -16.11 9.26 -13.11
N GLY A 53 -15.00 9.61 -13.80
CA GLY A 53 -14.90 10.90 -14.49
C GLY A 53 -14.89 12.10 -13.55
N GLY A 54 -14.41 11.93 -12.31
CA GLY A 54 -14.30 12.98 -11.30
C GLY A 54 -15.55 13.18 -10.44
N ASP A 55 -16.45 12.20 -10.39
CA ASP A 55 -17.57 12.22 -9.42
C ASP A 55 -17.04 11.96 -8.00
N LEU A 56 -17.27 12.91 -7.10
CA LEU A 56 -16.79 12.85 -5.72
C LEU A 56 -17.69 12.03 -4.79
N THR A 57 -18.85 11.58 -5.25
CA THR A 57 -19.87 10.95 -4.39
C THR A 57 -19.29 9.78 -3.59
N SER A 58 -18.63 8.84 -4.24
CA SER A 58 -18.10 7.65 -3.57
C SER A 58 -16.98 7.98 -2.57
N VAL A 59 -16.09 8.92 -2.91
CA VAL A 59 -14.94 9.31 -2.06
C VAL A 59 -15.34 10.16 -0.85
N LEU A 60 -16.57 10.68 -0.85
CA LEU A 60 -17.14 11.44 0.27
C LEU A 60 -18.10 10.63 1.14
N THR A 61 -18.58 9.48 0.65
CA THR A 61 -19.64 8.70 1.33
C THR A 61 -19.22 7.28 1.71
N GLN A 62 -18.18 6.73 1.08
CA GLN A 62 -17.72 5.36 1.33
C GLN A 62 -16.24 5.34 1.73
N PRO A 63 -15.87 4.60 2.78
CA PRO A 63 -14.47 4.41 3.13
C PRO A 63 -13.65 3.83 1.96
N ASN A 64 -12.40 4.23 1.86
CA ASN A 64 -11.50 3.82 0.77
C ASN A 64 -11.31 2.30 0.68
N TRP A 65 -11.27 1.60 1.81
CA TRP A 65 -11.19 0.13 1.86
C TRP A 65 -12.46 -0.59 1.38
N ASP A 66 -13.60 0.08 1.31
CA ASP A 66 -14.83 -0.46 0.72
C ASP A 66 -14.90 -0.19 -0.79
N ARG A 67 -14.36 0.95 -1.23
CA ARG A 67 -14.26 1.31 -2.67
C ARG A 67 -13.21 0.48 -3.38
N VAL A 68 -12.03 0.36 -2.79
CA VAL A 68 -10.87 -0.40 -3.29
C VAL A 68 -10.40 -1.34 -2.19
N PRO A 69 -11.01 -2.53 -2.09
CA PRO A 69 -10.71 -3.48 -1.02
C PRO A 69 -9.31 -4.07 -1.14
N TRP A 70 -8.74 -4.38 0.02
CA TRP A 70 -7.49 -5.11 0.13
C TRP A 70 -7.73 -6.61 -0.07
N LEU A 71 -6.94 -7.25 -0.93
CA LEU A 71 -7.06 -8.69 -1.19
C LEU A 71 -6.69 -9.56 0.01
N GLU A 72 -5.73 -9.10 0.79
CA GLU A 72 -5.22 -9.79 1.98
C GLU A 72 -6.09 -9.60 3.23
N GLU A 73 -7.07 -8.73 3.20
CA GLU A 73 -7.98 -8.55 4.32
C GLU A 73 -9.04 -9.64 4.37
N HIS A 74 -9.33 -10.15 5.56
CA HIS A 74 -10.39 -11.14 5.76
C HIS A 74 -11.76 -10.68 5.21
N ARG A 75 -12.02 -9.38 5.25
CA ARG A 75 -13.23 -8.77 4.67
C ARG A 75 -13.39 -9.03 3.16
N ALA A 76 -12.29 -9.22 2.43
CA ALA A 76 -12.36 -9.55 1.01
C ALA A 76 -13.14 -10.85 0.74
N GLN A 77 -13.13 -11.79 1.69
CA GLN A 77 -13.85 -13.07 1.58
C GLN A 77 -15.37 -12.91 1.72
N VAL A 78 -15.85 -11.88 2.44
CA VAL A 78 -17.27 -11.64 2.68
C VAL A 78 -17.87 -10.55 1.76
N LEU A 79 -17.02 -9.79 1.10
CA LEU A 79 -17.42 -8.83 0.08
C LEU A 79 -17.54 -9.57 -1.25
N ASN A 80 -18.71 -9.86 -1.74
CA ASN A 80 -18.94 -10.51 -3.05
C ASN A 80 -18.22 -9.77 -4.19
N LEU A 81 -16.87 -9.83 -4.17
CA LEU A 81 -16.00 -9.08 -5.09
C LEU A 81 -16.24 -9.46 -6.55
N GLU A 82 -16.67 -10.71 -6.78
CA GLU A 82 -17.02 -11.22 -8.11
C GLU A 82 -18.26 -10.53 -8.71
N GLN A 83 -19.17 -10.07 -7.86
CA GLN A 83 -20.42 -9.40 -8.29
C GLN A 83 -20.24 -7.90 -8.49
N ARG A 84 -19.07 -7.33 -8.17
CA ARG A 84 -18.81 -5.92 -8.44
C ARG A 84 -18.80 -5.66 -9.94
N PRO A 85 -19.38 -4.55 -10.41
CA PRO A 85 -19.32 -4.20 -11.82
C PRO A 85 -17.88 -3.97 -12.27
N SER A 86 -17.59 -4.37 -13.50
CA SER A 86 -16.29 -4.12 -14.15
C SER A 86 -16.26 -2.67 -14.69
N PRO A 87 -15.09 -2.02 -14.73
CA PRO A 87 -13.78 -2.46 -14.24
C PRO A 87 -13.68 -2.40 -12.72
N ARG A 88 -13.09 -3.43 -12.12
CA ARG A 88 -12.96 -3.56 -10.66
C ARG A 88 -11.60 -3.09 -10.17
N LEU A 89 -11.58 -2.45 -9.00
CA LEU A 89 -10.39 -1.92 -8.35
C LEU A 89 -10.07 -2.73 -7.10
N PHE A 90 -8.81 -3.11 -6.92
CA PHE A 90 -8.31 -3.83 -5.75
C PHE A 90 -6.97 -3.29 -5.32
N ALA A 91 -6.66 -3.39 -4.05
CA ALA A 91 -5.35 -3.08 -3.48
C ALA A 91 -4.70 -4.33 -2.89
N THR A 92 -3.38 -4.40 -2.92
CA THR A 92 -2.65 -5.49 -2.27
C THR A 92 -1.24 -5.06 -1.86
N HIS A 93 -0.70 -5.73 -0.82
CA HIS A 93 0.71 -5.67 -0.44
C HIS A 93 1.46 -6.96 -0.83
N PHE A 94 0.86 -7.83 -1.62
CA PHE A 94 1.49 -9.07 -2.01
C PHE A 94 2.71 -8.85 -2.90
N HIS A 95 3.73 -9.67 -2.68
CA HIS A 95 4.81 -9.85 -3.64
C HIS A 95 4.27 -10.37 -4.97
N CYS A 96 4.94 -10.06 -6.06
CA CYS A 96 4.49 -10.46 -7.41
C CYS A 96 4.33 -11.98 -7.54
N ASP A 97 5.20 -12.76 -6.92
CA ASP A 97 5.17 -14.22 -6.92
C ASP A 97 4.06 -14.84 -6.05
N MET A 98 3.46 -14.05 -5.16
CA MET A 98 2.31 -14.47 -4.35
C MET A 98 0.97 -14.25 -5.07
N MET A 99 0.97 -13.59 -6.23
CA MET A 99 -0.26 -13.35 -6.99
C MET A 99 -0.82 -14.66 -7.55
N PRO A 100 -2.16 -14.82 -7.57
CA PRO A 100 -2.80 -16.05 -8.06
C PRO A 100 -2.54 -16.29 -9.55
N GLN A 101 -2.64 -17.53 -10.01
CA GLN A 101 -2.41 -17.89 -11.43
C GLN A 101 -3.34 -17.13 -12.38
N SER A 102 -4.57 -16.85 -11.98
CA SER A 102 -5.53 -16.04 -12.75
C SER A 102 -5.01 -14.65 -13.04
N PHE A 103 -4.29 -14.01 -12.11
CA PHE A 103 -3.64 -12.71 -12.32
C PHE A 103 -2.65 -12.73 -13.51
N PHE A 104 -1.87 -13.82 -13.64
CA PHE A 104 -0.91 -13.94 -14.74
C PHE A 104 -1.58 -14.33 -16.06
N LYS A 105 -2.72 -15.01 -15.99
CA LYS A 105 -3.52 -15.41 -17.17
C LYS A 105 -4.32 -14.24 -17.72
N ASP A 106 -5.02 -13.52 -16.85
CA ASP A 106 -5.98 -12.48 -17.23
C ASP A 106 -5.31 -11.11 -17.44
N LYS A 107 -4.06 -10.98 -16.96
CA LYS A 107 -3.17 -9.83 -17.19
C LYS A 107 -3.81 -8.47 -16.91
N PRO A 108 -4.40 -8.24 -15.73
CA PRO A 108 -4.96 -6.93 -15.39
C PRO A 108 -3.90 -5.84 -15.37
N LYS A 109 -4.30 -4.59 -15.54
CA LYS A 109 -3.40 -3.44 -15.36
C LYS A 109 -2.99 -3.30 -13.91
N VAL A 110 -1.73 -2.98 -13.67
CA VAL A 110 -1.14 -2.82 -12.34
C VAL A 110 -0.53 -1.43 -12.21
N ILE A 111 -0.83 -0.72 -11.15
CA ILE A 111 -0.09 0.48 -10.78
C ILE A 111 0.76 0.13 -9.55
N TYR A 112 2.06 0.06 -9.73
CA TYR A 112 3.00 -0.24 -8.67
C TYR A 112 3.58 1.05 -8.08
N ILE A 113 3.27 1.31 -6.81
CA ILE A 113 3.72 2.53 -6.14
C ILE A 113 4.99 2.22 -5.35
N MET A 114 6.03 3.00 -5.61
CA MET A 114 7.29 2.94 -4.88
C MET A 114 7.48 4.18 -4.00
N ARG A 115 8.36 4.08 -3.03
CA ARG A 115 8.77 5.19 -2.20
C ARG A 115 10.21 4.96 -1.71
N ASN A 116 10.93 6.05 -1.41
CA ASN A 116 12.22 5.98 -0.74
C ASN A 116 12.16 5.02 0.46
N PRO A 117 12.95 3.95 0.47
CA PRO A 117 12.83 2.91 1.51
C PRO A 117 13.13 3.41 2.93
N ARG A 118 13.89 4.50 3.10
CA ARG A 118 14.09 5.13 4.42
C ARG A 118 12.80 5.80 4.92
N ASP A 119 12.03 6.42 4.01
CA ASP A 119 10.71 6.97 4.34
C ASP A 119 9.66 5.87 4.55
N VAL A 120 9.78 4.74 3.82
CA VAL A 120 8.96 3.54 4.07
C VAL A 120 9.23 3.00 5.47
N PHE A 121 10.51 2.84 5.84
CA PHE A 121 10.91 2.45 7.19
C PHE A 121 10.29 3.38 8.25
N THR A 122 10.48 4.70 8.09
CA THR A 122 9.95 5.71 8.99
C THR A 122 8.43 5.61 9.15
N SER A 123 7.71 5.51 8.03
CA SER A 123 6.26 5.35 8.04
C SER A 123 5.83 4.05 8.71
N SER A 124 6.51 2.94 8.40
CA SER A 124 6.22 1.63 8.99
C SER A 124 6.46 1.61 10.49
N TYR A 125 7.53 2.25 10.99
CA TYR A 125 7.81 2.34 12.42
C TYR A 125 6.66 2.99 13.18
N HIS A 126 6.12 4.10 12.68
CA HIS A 126 4.96 4.76 13.26
C HIS A 126 3.69 3.91 13.16
N TYR A 127 3.49 3.25 12.01
CA TYR A 127 2.35 2.36 11.81
C TYR A 127 2.35 1.18 12.79
N TYR A 128 3.51 0.55 12.99
CA TYR A 128 3.67 -0.53 13.98
C TYR A 128 3.42 -0.07 15.42
N GLY A 129 3.67 1.22 15.71
CA GLY A 129 3.40 1.79 17.02
C GLY A 129 1.91 2.00 17.30
N MET A 130 1.09 2.21 16.27
CA MET A 130 -0.35 2.48 16.43
C MET A 130 -1.26 1.28 16.15
N ALA A 131 -0.84 0.32 15.31
CA ALA A 131 -1.64 -0.84 14.95
C ALA A 131 -1.51 -1.94 16.01
N SER A 132 -2.60 -2.23 16.73
CA SER A 132 -2.60 -3.18 17.86
C SER A 132 -2.40 -4.63 17.45
N PHE A 133 -2.70 -4.97 16.20
CA PHE A 133 -2.51 -6.32 15.63
C PHE A 133 -1.05 -6.57 15.18
N LEU A 134 -0.17 -5.57 15.28
CA LEU A 134 1.25 -5.70 15.00
C LEU A 134 2.05 -5.74 16.30
N VAL A 135 3.17 -6.47 16.25
CA VAL A 135 4.09 -6.50 17.38
C VAL A 135 4.81 -5.17 17.49
N ASN A 136 4.61 -4.48 18.62
CA ASN A 136 5.27 -3.20 18.88
C ASN A 136 6.80 -3.34 18.69
N PRO A 137 7.45 -2.45 17.94
CA PRO A 137 8.87 -2.56 17.61
C PRO A 137 9.83 -2.39 18.79
N GLN A 138 9.35 -2.00 19.99
CA GLN A 138 10.11 -1.72 21.22
C GLN A 138 11.11 -0.56 21.06
N SER A 139 12.00 -0.62 20.10
CA SER A 139 12.94 0.45 19.77
C SER A 139 13.10 0.60 18.25
N GLN A 140 13.55 1.77 17.84
CA GLN A 140 13.81 2.07 16.43
C GLN A 140 14.93 1.18 15.87
N ASP A 141 16.00 0.92 16.66
CA ASP A 141 17.11 0.05 16.25
C ASP A 141 16.65 -1.39 16.00
N ASN A 142 15.82 -1.93 16.93
CA ASN A 142 15.26 -3.27 16.75
C ASN A 142 14.40 -3.34 15.48
N PHE A 143 13.57 -2.34 15.25
CA PHE A 143 12.73 -2.29 14.05
C PHE A 143 13.56 -2.13 12.78
N LEU A 144 14.65 -1.34 12.81
CA LEU A 144 15.57 -1.18 11.69
C LEU A 144 16.19 -2.52 11.29
N GLN A 145 16.67 -3.30 12.25
CA GLN A 145 17.23 -4.63 11.99
C GLN A 145 16.18 -5.57 11.38
N LYS A 146 14.95 -5.55 11.89
CA LYS A 146 13.84 -6.35 11.34
C LYS A 146 13.49 -5.92 9.92
N PHE A 147 13.39 -4.61 9.67
CA PHE A 147 13.08 -4.06 8.36
C PHE A 147 14.15 -4.43 7.32
N LEU A 148 15.42 -4.20 7.64
CA LEU A 148 16.55 -4.49 6.74
C LEU A 148 16.71 -6.00 6.47
N SER A 149 16.35 -6.85 7.44
CA SER A 149 16.36 -8.31 7.26
C SER A 149 15.06 -8.88 6.66
N GLY A 150 14.04 -8.05 6.41
CA GLY A 150 12.74 -8.49 5.88
C GLY A 150 11.84 -9.20 6.90
N LYS A 151 12.14 -9.11 8.20
CA LYS A 151 11.34 -9.70 9.29
C LYS A 151 10.25 -8.75 9.77
N VAL A 152 9.49 -8.23 8.83
CA VAL A 152 8.36 -7.32 9.02
C VAL A 152 7.14 -7.83 8.27
N MET A 153 5.98 -7.26 8.56
CA MET A 153 4.76 -7.59 7.81
C MET A 153 4.98 -7.36 6.31
N PHE A 154 4.53 -8.29 5.49
CA PHE A 154 4.76 -8.35 4.04
C PHE A 154 6.22 -8.54 3.59
N GLY A 155 7.14 -8.91 4.51
CA GLY A 155 8.49 -9.32 4.15
C GLY A 155 9.43 -8.18 3.76
N SER A 156 10.41 -8.51 2.94
CA SER A 156 11.49 -7.60 2.53
C SER A 156 11.01 -6.59 1.50
N TRP A 157 11.16 -5.29 1.79
CA TRP A 157 10.94 -4.22 0.82
C TRP A 157 11.81 -4.41 -0.44
N PHE A 158 13.04 -4.84 -0.26
CA PHE A 158 13.98 -5.06 -1.38
C PHE A 158 13.50 -6.15 -2.34
N ASP A 159 13.03 -7.27 -1.79
CA ASP A 159 12.57 -8.40 -2.59
C ASP A 159 11.21 -8.09 -3.24
N HIS A 160 10.36 -7.37 -2.53
CA HIS A 160 9.08 -6.87 -3.07
C HIS A 160 9.31 -5.98 -4.30
N VAL A 161 10.18 -4.98 -4.19
CA VAL A 161 10.48 -4.07 -5.32
C VAL A 161 11.13 -4.84 -6.48
N LYS A 162 12.11 -5.70 -6.20
CA LYS A 162 12.75 -6.51 -7.24
C LYS A 162 11.76 -7.44 -7.93
N GLY A 163 10.89 -8.08 -7.17
CA GLY A 163 9.86 -8.97 -7.71
C GLY A 163 8.95 -8.26 -8.70
N TRP A 164 8.46 -7.08 -8.36
CA TRP A 164 7.62 -6.30 -9.26
C TRP A 164 8.38 -5.69 -10.44
N LEU A 165 9.61 -5.21 -10.25
CA LEU A 165 10.44 -4.70 -11.35
C LEU A 165 10.85 -5.79 -12.36
N ASN A 166 10.89 -7.05 -11.94
CA ASN A 166 11.18 -8.20 -12.78
C ASN A 166 9.92 -8.96 -13.22
N ALA A 167 8.74 -8.42 -12.95
CA ALA A 167 7.48 -9.04 -13.37
C ALA A 167 7.45 -9.28 -14.88
N LYS A 168 6.84 -10.40 -15.28
CA LYS A 168 6.54 -10.65 -16.70
C LYS A 168 5.45 -9.69 -17.16
N ASP A 169 5.45 -9.39 -18.48
CA ASP A 169 4.44 -8.50 -19.09
C ASP A 169 4.46 -7.08 -18.46
N GLN A 170 5.62 -6.43 -18.46
CA GLN A 170 5.82 -5.10 -17.85
C GLN A 170 5.02 -3.98 -18.53
N ASP A 171 4.57 -4.17 -19.74
CA ASP A 171 3.71 -3.26 -20.49
C ASP A 171 2.36 -2.97 -19.81
N ARG A 172 1.90 -3.90 -18.96
CA ARG A 172 0.70 -3.73 -18.14
C ARG A 172 0.97 -3.20 -16.72
N VAL A 173 2.24 -2.89 -16.39
CA VAL A 173 2.63 -2.39 -15.06
C VAL A 173 3.09 -0.95 -15.17
N MET A 174 2.35 -0.03 -14.59
CA MET A 174 2.79 1.34 -14.42
C MET A 174 3.57 1.48 -13.11
N TYR A 175 4.78 2.01 -13.19
CA TYR A 175 5.57 2.35 -12.02
C TYR A 175 5.45 3.84 -11.74
N ILE A 176 5.13 4.20 -10.50
CA ILE A 176 5.04 5.58 -10.03
C ILE A 176 5.62 5.68 -8.62
N SER A 177 6.31 6.77 -8.31
CA SER A 177 6.83 7.00 -6.97
C SER A 177 5.92 7.92 -6.15
N TYR A 178 5.95 7.75 -4.84
CA TYR A 178 5.31 8.66 -3.90
C TYR A 178 5.86 10.09 -4.05
N GLU A 179 7.14 10.19 -4.33
CA GLU A 179 7.86 11.44 -4.53
C GLU A 179 7.32 12.20 -5.74
N GLU A 180 7.11 11.53 -6.89
CA GLU A 180 6.51 12.13 -8.08
C GLU A 180 5.12 12.69 -7.77
N MET A 181 4.29 11.94 -7.02
CA MET A 181 2.96 12.40 -6.64
C MET A 181 2.97 13.61 -5.68
N ILE A 182 3.99 13.72 -4.81
CA ILE A 182 4.18 14.92 -3.96
C ILE A 182 4.60 16.12 -4.80
N TRP A 183 5.45 15.94 -5.79
CA TRP A 183 5.98 17.03 -6.61
C TRP A 183 4.96 17.55 -7.62
N ASP A 184 4.29 16.66 -8.30
CA ASP A 184 3.23 17.03 -9.26
C ASP A 184 2.10 15.98 -9.27
N LEU A 185 1.12 16.22 -8.40
CA LEU A 185 -0.05 15.35 -8.31
C LEU A 185 -0.93 15.42 -9.56
N ARG A 186 -0.99 16.58 -10.21
CA ARG A 186 -1.78 16.78 -11.42
C ARG A 186 -1.22 15.98 -12.60
N ASP A 187 0.08 16.04 -12.83
CA ASP A 187 0.74 15.21 -13.86
C ASP A 187 0.55 13.72 -13.52
N SER A 188 0.74 13.34 -12.26
CA SER A 188 0.55 11.97 -11.80
C SER A 188 -0.86 11.45 -12.08
N VAL A 189 -1.91 12.24 -11.78
CA VAL A 189 -3.31 11.89 -12.09
C VAL A 189 -3.54 11.74 -13.59
N ALA A 190 -2.98 12.63 -14.41
CA ALA A 190 -3.12 12.57 -15.87
C ALA A 190 -2.46 11.29 -16.44
N ARG A 191 -1.26 10.95 -15.99
CA ARG A 191 -0.54 9.73 -16.37
C ARG A 191 -1.28 8.47 -15.96
N ILE A 192 -1.82 8.44 -14.74
CA ILE A 192 -2.62 7.32 -14.24
C ILE A 192 -3.90 7.18 -15.07
N ALA A 193 -4.60 8.27 -15.37
CA ALA A 193 -5.80 8.24 -16.19
C ALA A 193 -5.51 7.65 -17.58
N LEU A 194 -4.43 8.11 -18.22
CA LEU A 194 -4.00 7.57 -19.53
C LEU A 194 -3.70 6.07 -19.45
N PHE A 195 -2.99 5.64 -18.41
CA PHE A 195 -2.71 4.22 -18.18
C PHE A 195 -3.98 3.40 -17.94
N MET A 196 -5.01 3.97 -17.32
CA MET A 196 -6.31 3.34 -17.09
C MET A 196 -7.24 3.41 -18.32
N ASP A 197 -6.76 3.83 -19.50
CA ASP A 197 -7.56 4.08 -20.72
C ASP A 197 -8.70 5.08 -20.51
N SER A 198 -8.53 6.01 -19.57
CA SER A 198 -9.52 7.03 -19.25
C SER A 198 -9.13 8.38 -19.86
N SER A 199 -9.98 8.92 -20.71
CA SER A 199 -9.79 10.25 -21.32
C SER A 199 -10.47 11.31 -20.44
N LEU A 200 -9.68 11.97 -19.59
CA LEU A 200 -10.15 13.05 -18.74
C LEU A 200 -9.82 14.43 -19.33
N THR A 201 -10.73 15.38 -19.16
CA THR A 201 -10.41 16.78 -19.49
C THR A 201 -9.44 17.35 -18.45
N PRO A 202 -8.62 18.37 -18.81
CA PRO A 202 -7.73 19.04 -17.85
C PRO A 202 -8.44 19.54 -16.60
N LYS A 203 -9.67 20.00 -16.73
CA LYS A 203 -10.50 20.45 -15.59
C LYS A 203 -10.85 19.31 -14.62
N VAL A 204 -11.13 18.12 -15.14
CA VAL A 204 -11.42 16.94 -14.31
C VAL A 204 -10.13 16.45 -13.64
N VAL A 205 -9.01 16.42 -14.35
CA VAL A 205 -7.69 16.08 -13.76
C VAL A 205 -7.36 17.02 -12.59
N GLU A 206 -7.56 18.32 -12.77
CA GLU A 206 -7.36 19.32 -11.72
C GLU A 206 -8.27 19.08 -10.51
N LYS A 207 -9.57 18.85 -10.75
CA LYS A 207 -10.53 18.53 -9.70
C LYS A 207 -10.14 17.29 -8.88
N ILE A 208 -9.67 16.24 -9.55
CA ILE A 208 -9.19 15.01 -8.89
C ILE A 208 -7.93 15.31 -8.08
N ALA A 209 -6.95 15.99 -8.66
CA ALA A 209 -5.71 16.36 -7.98
C ALA A 209 -5.97 17.22 -6.73
N ASP A 210 -6.86 18.21 -6.82
CA ASP A 210 -7.24 19.06 -5.69
C ASP A 210 -7.89 18.24 -4.57
N HIS A 211 -8.85 17.36 -4.89
CA HIS A 211 -9.46 16.47 -3.89
C HIS A 211 -8.42 15.59 -3.22
N CYS A 212 -7.50 15.03 -4.00
CA CYS A 212 -6.48 14.10 -3.54
C CYS A 212 -5.25 14.78 -2.91
N MET A 213 -5.23 16.10 -2.71
CA MET A 213 -4.16 16.73 -1.92
C MET A 213 -4.09 16.11 -0.53
N PHE A 214 -2.88 15.86 -0.05
CA PHE A 214 -2.68 15.22 1.27
C PHE A 214 -3.46 15.90 2.39
N LYS A 215 -3.48 17.23 2.44
CA LYS A 215 -4.23 18.01 3.43
C LYS A 215 -5.74 17.73 3.41
N ASN A 216 -6.30 17.51 2.22
CA ASN A 216 -7.73 17.25 2.03
C ASN A 216 -8.06 15.80 2.42
N MET A 217 -7.26 14.83 1.98
CA MET A 217 -7.41 13.43 2.39
C MET A 217 -7.27 13.25 3.91
N LYS A 218 -6.36 13.98 4.55
CA LYS A 218 -6.16 13.95 6.00
C LYS A 218 -7.41 14.37 6.78
N GLN A 219 -8.21 15.27 6.22
CA GLN A 219 -9.47 15.74 6.80
C GLN A 219 -10.68 14.89 6.40
N ASN A 220 -10.57 14.08 5.36
CA ASN A 220 -11.65 13.23 4.88
C ASN A 220 -11.71 11.92 5.67
N LYS A 221 -12.78 11.72 6.43
CA LYS A 221 -13.04 10.48 7.20
C LYS A 221 -13.08 9.22 6.33
N MET A 222 -13.43 9.36 5.04
CA MET A 222 -13.44 8.25 4.09
C MET A 222 -12.04 7.83 3.63
N SER A 223 -11.00 8.64 3.93
CA SER A 223 -9.61 8.38 3.51
C SER A 223 -8.65 8.19 4.68
N ASN A 224 -8.91 8.83 5.84
CA ASN A 224 -7.92 8.99 6.91
C ASN A 224 -7.94 7.88 7.98
N TYR A 225 -8.73 6.83 7.76
CA TYR A 225 -8.87 5.69 8.67
C TYR A 225 -9.38 6.03 10.08
N SER A 226 -9.93 7.25 10.29
CA SER A 226 -10.53 7.63 11.59
C SER A 226 -11.80 6.85 11.93
N LEU A 227 -12.38 6.13 11.00
CA LEU A 227 -13.52 5.24 11.21
C LEU A 227 -13.11 3.84 11.70
N VAL A 228 -11.83 3.51 11.65
CA VAL A 228 -11.31 2.24 12.22
C VAL A 228 -11.31 2.37 13.74
N PRO A 229 -11.89 1.40 14.48
CA PRO A 229 -11.92 1.45 15.94
C PRO A 229 -10.50 1.55 16.52
N SER A 230 -10.36 2.34 17.60
CA SER A 230 -9.07 2.59 18.27
C SER A 230 -8.42 1.33 18.84
N GLU A 231 -9.23 0.28 19.11
CA GLU A 231 -8.73 -1.05 19.49
C GLU A 231 -7.89 -1.73 18.41
N PHE A 232 -8.08 -1.39 17.13
CA PHE A 232 -7.26 -1.88 16.01
C PHE A 232 -6.20 -0.89 15.58
N MET A 233 -6.54 0.41 15.55
CA MET A 233 -5.62 1.47 15.13
C MET A 233 -5.72 2.68 16.08
N ASP A 234 -4.80 2.77 17.01
CA ASP A 234 -4.75 3.85 18.00
C ASP A 234 -4.10 5.10 17.41
N GLN A 235 -4.89 5.92 16.74
CA GLN A 235 -4.43 7.16 16.12
C GLN A 235 -4.02 8.26 17.12
N THR A 236 -4.20 8.05 18.42
CA THR A 236 -3.63 8.94 19.44
C THR A 236 -2.11 8.81 19.53
N LYS A 237 -1.56 7.64 19.18
CA LYS A 237 -0.11 7.39 19.14
C LYS A 237 0.55 7.93 17.86
N SER A 238 -0.13 7.80 16.74
CA SER A 238 0.28 8.34 15.45
C SER A 238 -0.92 8.42 14.54
N GLU A 239 -1.11 9.55 13.86
CA GLU A 239 -2.14 9.61 12.82
C GLU A 239 -1.77 8.69 11.65
N PHE A 240 -2.76 8.05 11.03
CA PHE A 240 -2.56 7.23 9.84
C PHE A 240 -2.00 8.05 8.67
N LEU A 241 -2.65 9.17 8.32
CA LEU A 241 -2.13 10.16 7.38
C LEU A 241 -1.28 11.19 8.18
N ARG A 242 -0.01 10.83 8.45
CA ARG A 242 0.85 11.51 9.40
C ARG A 242 1.34 12.88 8.92
N LYS A 243 2.21 12.94 7.91
CA LYS A 243 2.88 14.18 7.47
C LYS A 243 2.70 14.50 5.99
N GLY A 244 2.71 13.51 5.10
CA GLY A 244 2.57 13.73 3.67
C GLY A 244 3.77 14.44 3.03
N VAL A 245 4.99 14.14 3.47
CA VAL A 245 6.23 14.77 2.99
C VAL A 245 7.25 13.72 2.54
N VAL A 246 8.16 14.15 1.70
CA VAL A 246 9.34 13.38 1.27
C VAL A 246 10.51 13.69 2.18
N GLY A 247 11.33 12.70 2.51
CA GLY A 247 12.58 12.89 3.23
C GLY A 247 12.44 13.01 4.75
N ASP A 248 11.27 12.67 5.33
CA ASP A 248 11.09 12.74 6.80
C ASP A 248 11.99 11.76 7.58
N TRP A 249 12.55 10.76 6.90
CA TRP A 249 13.58 9.90 7.48
C TRP A 249 14.78 10.67 8.05
N LYS A 250 15.11 11.85 7.49
CA LYS A 250 16.19 12.72 7.97
C LYS A 250 15.94 13.24 9.39
N ASN A 251 14.67 13.31 9.80
CA ASN A 251 14.27 13.72 11.14
C ASN A 251 14.12 12.53 12.11
N GLN A 252 14.27 11.30 11.62
CA GLN A 252 14.01 10.08 12.39
C GLN A 252 15.27 9.21 12.55
N LEU A 253 16.04 9.03 11.48
CA LEU A 253 17.24 8.21 11.53
C LEU A 253 18.44 9.01 12.05
N THR A 254 19.21 8.40 12.95
CA THR A 254 20.56 8.88 13.26
C THR A 254 21.49 8.69 12.07
N VAL A 255 22.63 9.38 12.05
CA VAL A 255 23.64 9.22 10.99
C VAL A 255 24.07 7.75 10.87
N ALA A 256 24.38 7.08 11.99
CA ALA A 256 24.78 5.68 11.99
C ALA A 256 23.69 4.75 11.43
N GLN A 257 22.42 4.99 11.76
CA GLN A 257 21.30 4.23 11.23
C GLN A 257 21.14 4.45 9.72
N ALA A 258 21.30 5.69 9.25
CA ALA A 258 21.23 6.01 7.82
C ALA A 258 22.38 5.36 7.04
N GLU A 259 23.61 5.38 7.57
CA GLU A 259 24.77 4.73 6.96
C GLU A 259 24.60 3.22 6.87
N LEU A 260 24.10 2.58 7.95
CA LEU A 260 23.75 1.16 7.94
C LEU A 260 22.69 0.84 6.89
N PHE A 261 21.64 1.66 6.82
CA PHE A 261 20.59 1.51 5.82
C PHE A 261 21.16 1.57 4.41
N ASP A 262 22.03 2.55 4.15
CA ASP A 262 22.65 2.78 2.84
C ASP A 262 23.58 1.64 2.43
N ALA A 263 24.33 1.09 3.37
CA ALA A 263 25.19 -0.05 3.11
C ALA A 263 24.36 -1.28 2.66
N VAL A 264 23.29 -1.58 3.40
CA VAL A 264 22.39 -2.70 3.06
C VAL A 264 21.63 -2.42 1.75
N TYR A 265 21.18 -1.19 1.53
CA TYR A 265 20.50 -0.79 0.29
C TYR A 265 21.42 -1.00 -0.92
N ARG A 266 22.65 -0.49 -0.88
CA ARG A 266 23.63 -0.66 -1.98
C ARG A 266 23.90 -2.13 -2.29
N ASP A 267 24.07 -2.97 -1.26
CA ASP A 267 24.30 -4.39 -1.47
C ASP A 267 23.08 -5.10 -2.07
N LYS A 268 21.91 -4.89 -1.47
CA LYS A 268 20.69 -5.58 -1.92
C LYS A 268 20.15 -5.09 -3.27
N MET A 269 20.41 -3.85 -3.66
CA MET A 269 19.89 -3.24 -4.89
C MET A 269 20.92 -3.09 -6.01
N LYS A 270 22.12 -3.60 -5.86
CA LYS A 270 23.24 -3.45 -6.83
C LYS A 270 22.90 -3.89 -8.26
N ASP A 271 22.05 -4.91 -8.39
CA ASP A 271 21.67 -5.48 -9.69
C ASP A 271 20.43 -4.83 -10.32
N VAL A 272 19.79 -3.89 -9.60
CA VAL A 272 18.57 -3.21 -10.06
C VAL A 272 18.94 -2.04 -10.96
N LYS A 273 18.53 -2.11 -12.22
CA LYS A 273 18.80 -1.07 -13.23
C LYS A 273 17.78 0.08 -13.20
N TYR A 274 16.69 -0.07 -12.49
CA TYR A 274 15.66 0.97 -12.42
C TYR A 274 16.20 2.21 -11.70
N LYS A 275 15.99 3.37 -12.31
CA LYS A 275 16.38 4.67 -11.72
C LYS A 275 15.25 5.16 -10.83
N PHE A 276 15.46 5.04 -9.55
CA PHE A 276 14.50 5.53 -8.56
C PHE A 276 14.56 7.06 -8.45
N VAL A 277 13.40 7.67 -8.30
CA VAL A 277 13.23 9.14 -8.18
C VAL A 277 13.08 9.50 -6.69
N TRP A 278 14.18 9.35 -5.94
CA TRP A 278 14.27 9.85 -4.56
C TRP A 278 15.69 10.31 -4.23
N ASN A 279 15.77 11.46 -3.60
CA ASN A 279 17.00 12.06 -3.08
C ASN A 279 16.84 12.42 -1.60
#